data_86efc0a3adb2476fcb52a9e4f5856d39
#
_entry.id   86efc0a3adb2476fcb52a9e4f5856d39
#
_cell.length_a   1.000
_cell.length_b   1.000
_cell.length_c   1.000
_cell.angle_alpha   90.00
_cell.angle_beta   90.00
_cell.angle_gamma   90.00
#
_symmetry.space_group_name_H-M   'P 1'
#
loop_
_entity.id
_entity.type
_entity.pdbx_description
1 polymer ?
#
loop_
_entity_poly.entity_id
_entity_poly.type
_entity_poly.pdbx_seq_one_letter_code
_entity_poly.pdbx_strand_id
1 'polypeptide(L)'
;MRAFDLAESSGSPQQRFDALYGVWQSTNMSGGSAARPLSARLLSMTEQEGDDGLRLQALHSAWATLAFAGDPAKTREHTDAGRLLYDPEKHASHRFVYGSHDPGACALLLGAWAEWLLGYPEKALASSADSVSLAERIAHPFTLSLALTFFAVLHLNRREPERALSLAEAAEALAAEQRLSLPFEPGMVHGAALVVQSAAEEAIVRIREGVTKSTRLGRTFGLAFLAESLAWHGDRAAALAALREGLEITRTTGEHGWDAELHRLAGTVLLAENRLNEGEASLQQAIRIAQAQQAKSLELRAVRDLARLWGEQGRRTEARDLVAPVYSWFTEGFDTADLKEAKALLDQLA
;
A
#
# COMPACT_ATOMS: atom_id res chain seq x y z
N MET A 1 2.32 -26.18 -9.47
CA MET A 1 2.47 -26.77 -10.83
C MET A 1 1.79 -28.14 -10.90
N ARG A 2 2.30 -29.22 -10.29
CA ARG A 2 1.76 -30.59 -10.45
C ARG A 2 0.26 -30.77 -10.12
N ALA A 3 -0.26 -30.10 -9.08
CA ALA A 3 -1.69 -30.12 -8.74
C ALA A 3 -2.53 -29.38 -9.78
N PHE A 4 -2.02 -28.30 -10.34
CA PHE A 4 -2.67 -27.54 -11.40
C PHE A 4 -2.75 -28.35 -12.71
N ASP A 5 -1.65 -29.00 -13.11
CA ASP A 5 -1.59 -29.83 -14.33
C ASP A 5 -2.59 -31.01 -14.23
N LEU A 6 -2.73 -31.62 -13.05
CA LEU A 6 -3.72 -32.65 -12.79
C LEU A 6 -5.16 -32.13 -12.85
N ALA A 7 -5.42 -30.97 -12.26
CA ALA A 7 -6.75 -30.35 -12.26
C ALA A 7 -7.17 -29.91 -13.67
N GLU A 8 -6.24 -29.45 -14.52
CA GLU A 8 -6.52 -29.12 -15.92
C GLU A 8 -6.96 -30.33 -16.73
N SER A 9 -6.36 -31.51 -16.49
CA SER A 9 -6.61 -32.72 -17.30
C SER A 9 -7.89 -33.48 -16.91
N SER A 10 -8.33 -33.41 -15.64
CA SER A 10 -9.41 -34.26 -15.15
C SER A 10 -10.32 -33.62 -14.10
N GLY A 11 -10.06 -32.35 -13.70
CA GLY A 11 -10.77 -31.68 -12.63
C GLY A 11 -12.11 -31.05 -13.06
N SER A 12 -13.04 -30.91 -12.10
CA SER A 12 -14.22 -30.06 -12.26
C SER A 12 -13.83 -28.58 -12.41
N PRO A 13 -14.72 -27.69 -12.88
CA PRO A 13 -14.46 -26.24 -12.92
C PRO A 13 -13.96 -25.69 -11.59
N GLN A 14 -14.62 -26.06 -10.48
CA GLN A 14 -14.20 -25.71 -9.11
C GLN A 14 -12.77 -26.16 -8.79
N GLN A 15 -12.42 -27.43 -9.08
CA GLN A 15 -11.07 -27.95 -8.80
C GLN A 15 -10.00 -27.25 -9.61
N ARG A 16 -10.30 -26.89 -10.87
CA ARG A 16 -9.39 -26.10 -11.72
C ARG A 16 -9.18 -24.71 -11.17
N PHE A 17 -10.27 -24.05 -10.71
CA PHE A 17 -10.20 -22.73 -10.09
C PHE A 17 -9.35 -22.78 -8.81
N ASP A 18 -9.64 -23.72 -7.89
CA ASP A 18 -8.94 -23.82 -6.61
C ASP A 18 -7.45 -24.09 -6.79
N ALA A 19 -7.10 -24.96 -7.73
CA ALA A 19 -5.70 -25.24 -8.06
C ALA A 19 -4.97 -24.03 -8.63
N LEU A 20 -5.61 -23.28 -9.54
CA LEU A 20 -5.06 -22.04 -10.10
C LEU A 20 -4.93 -20.95 -9.05
N TYR A 21 -5.94 -20.82 -8.16
CA TYR A 21 -5.93 -19.88 -7.05
C TYR A 21 -4.76 -20.14 -6.10
N GLY A 22 -4.51 -21.39 -5.74
CA GLY A 22 -3.35 -21.76 -4.92
C GLY A 22 -1.99 -21.41 -5.58
N VAL A 23 -1.87 -21.61 -6.89
CA VAL A 23 -0.67 -21.20 -7.66
C VAL A 23 -0.54 -19.68 -7.65
N TRP A 24 -1.62 -18.96 -7.92
CA TRP A 24 -1.65 -17.50 -7.86
C TRP A 24 -1.24 -16.99 -6.47
N GLN A 25 -1.84 -17.51 -5.41
CA GLN A 25 -1.55 -17.09 -4.04
C GLN A 25 -0.07 -17.25 -3.69
N SER A 26 0.50 -18.43 -3.95
CA SER A 26 1.93 -18.68 -3.73
C SER A 26 2.82 -17.72 -4.51
N THR A 27 2.47 -17.45 -5.77
CA THR A 27 3.21 -16.53 -6.64
C THR A 27 3.10 -15.08 -6.17
N ASN A 28 1.90 -14.65 -5.80
CA ASN A 28 1.64 -13.30 -5.31
C ASN A 28 2.40 -13.02 -4.00
N MET A 29 2.36 -13.96 -3.05
CA MET A 29 3.08 -13.83 -1.76
C MET A 29 4.60 -13.86 -1.92
N SER A 30 5.12 -14.47 -2.98
CA SER A 30 6.54 -14.46 -3.30
C SER A 30 7.01 -13.16 -3.99
N GLY A 31 6.09 -12.26 -4.35
CA GLY A 31 6.39 -11.03 -5.06
C GLY A 31 6.81 -11.33 -6.51
N GLY A 32 5.95 -11.96 -7.30
CA GLY A 32 6.27 -12.33 -8.68
C GLY A 32 5.38 -11.63 -9.70
N SER A 33 5.97 -11.04 -10.74
CA SER A 33 5.23 -10.46 -11.89
C SER A 33 4.28 -11.45 -12.57
N ALA A 34 4.53 -12.75 -12.39
CA ALA A 34 3.67 -13.83 -12.86
C ALA A 34 2.30 -13.92 -12.16
N ALA A 35 2.09 -13.23 -11.01
CA ALA A 35 0.79 -13.18 -10.35
C ALA A 35 -0.29 -12.51 -11.23
N ARG A 36 0.08 -11.51 -12.02
CA ARG A 36 -0.86 -10.74 -12.86
C ARG A 36 -1.53 -11.59 -13.95
N PRO A 37 -0.83 -12.37 -14.79
CA PRO A 37 -1.50 -13.25 -15.75
C PRO A 37 -2.32 -14.36 -15.08
N LEU A 38 -1.92 -14.84 -13.89
CA LEU A 38 -2.69 -15.83 -13.15
C LEU A 38 -4.02 -15.26 -12.64
N SER A 39 -4.02 -14.06 -12.08
CA SER A 39 -5.25 -13.39 -11.64
C SER A 39 -6.19 -13.06 -12.82
N ALA A 40 -5.64 -12.61 -13.95
CA ALA A 40 -6.43 -12.41 -15.18
C ALA A 40 -7.09 -13.71 -15.66
N ARG A 41 -6.40 -14.84 -15.57
CA ARG A 41 -6.96 -16.16 -15.90
C ARG A 41 -8.07 -16.57 -14.93
N LEU A 42 -7.89 -16.34 -13.62
CA LEU A 42 -8.95 -16.59 -12.63
C LEU A 42 -10.22 -15.77 -12.93
N LEU A 43 -10.06 -14.48 -13.30
CA LEU A 43 -11.19 -13.64 -13.71
C LEU A 43 -11.92 -14.22 -14.93
N SER A 44 -11.19 -14.60 -15.98
CA SER A 44 -11.79 -15.15 -17.21
C SER A 44 -12.54 -16.46 -16.96
N MET A 45 -12.06 -17.30 -16.05
CA MET A 45 -12.74 -18.56 -15.70
C MET A 45 -14.13 -18.35 -15.08
N THR A 46 -14.37 -17.20 -14.46
CA THR A 46 -15.62 -16.92 -13.75
C THR A 46 -16.61 -16.05 -14.54
N GLU A 47 -16.27 -15.63 -15.76
CA GLU A 47 -17.13 -14.76 -16.58
C GLU A 47 -18.43 -15.44 -17.04
N GLN A 48 -18.43 -16.76 -17.16
CA GLN A 48 -19.53 -17.53 -17.71
C GLN A 48 -20.20 -18.48 -16.69
N GLU A 49 -19.63 -18.64 -15.49
CA GLU A 49 -20.04 -19.70 -14.57
C GLU A 49 -21.20 -19.33 -13.63
N GLY A 50 -21.53 -18.06 -13.47
CA GLY A 50 -22.68 -17.62 -12.63
C GLY A 50 -22.51 -17.91 -11.12
N ASP A 51 -21.30 -18.31 -10.67
CA ASP A 51 -20.98 -18.54 -9.26
C ASP A 51 -20.37 -17.28 -8.64
N ASP A 52 -21.16 -16.58 -7.83
CA ASP A 52 -20.74 -15.34 -7.15
C ASP A 52 -19.55 -15.55 -6.21
N GLY A 53 -19.44 -16.74 -5.59
CA GLY A 53 -18.35 -17.08 -4.66
C GLY A 53 -17.02 -17.20 -5.39
N LEU A 54 -16.99 -17.92 -6.52
CA LEU A 54 -15.79 -18.00 -7.37
C LEU A 54 -15.47 -16.64 -7.99
N ARG A 55 -16.49 -15.91 -8.43
CA ARG A 55 -16.31 -14.57 -8.99
C ARG A 55 -15.69 -13.61 -7.95
N LEU A 56 -16.15 -13.65 -6.70
CA LEU A 56 -15.59 -12.89 -5.59
C LEU A 56 -14.10 -13.22 -5.39
N GLN A 57 -13.71 -14.50 -5.42
CA GLN A 57 -12.32 -14.90 -5.25
C GLN A 57 -11.43 -14.57 -6.46
N ALA A 58 -11.97 -14.61 -7.66
CA ALA A 58 -11.28 -14.12 -8.85
C ALA A 58 -10.99 -12.61 -8.75
N LEU A 59 -11.99 -11.82 -8.34
CA LEU A 59 -11.83 -10.40 -8.06
C LEU A 59 -10.81 -10.16 -6.93
N HIS A 60 -10.85 -10.98 -5.86
CA HIS A 60 -9.88 -10.94 -4.77
C HIS A 60 -8.44 -11.11 -5.29
N SER A 61 -8.22 -12.09 -6.16
CA SER A 61 -6.92 -12.28 -6.78
C SER A 61 -6.46 -11.06 -7.59
N ALA A 62 -7.39 -10.40 -8.28
CA ALA A 62 -7.10 -9.23 -9.10
C ALA A 62 -6.75 -8.01 -8.25
N TRP A 63 -7.60 -7.62 -7.27
CA TRP A 63 -7.29 -6.45 -6.47
C TRP A 63 -6.03 -6.61 -5.61
N ALA A 64 -5.78 -7.82 -5.05
CA ALA A 64 -4.57 -8.07 -4.30
C ALA A 64 -3.30 -8.00 -5.16
N THR A 65 -3.37 -8.42 -6.42
CA THR A 65 -2.24 -8.31 -7.36
C THR A 65 -2.03 -6.85 -7.80
N LEU A 66 -3.10 -6.14 -8.15
CA LEU A 66 -3.03 -4.80 -8.73
C LEU A 66 -2.65 -3.73 -7.71
N ALA A 67 -3.05 -3.88 -6.45
CA ALA A 67 -2.69 -2.98 -5.36
C ALA A 67 -1.17 -2.86 -5.23
N PHE A 68 -0.46 -3.98 -5.19
CA PHE A 68 1.00 -4.00 -5.09
C PHE A 68 1.71 -3.74 -6.42
N ALA A 69 1.06 -4.01 -7.55
CA ALA A 69 1.58 -3.67 -8.87
C ALA A 69 1.48 -2.17 -9.21
N GLY A 70 0.87 -1.35 -8.35
CA GLY A 70 0.77 0.10 -8.54
C GLY A 70 -0.31 0.53 -9.52
N ASP A 71 -1.44 -0.17 -9.55
CA ASP A 71 -2.63 0.18 -10.33
C ASP A 71 -3.84 0.45 -9.40
N PRO A 72 -3.85 1.60 -8.68
CA PRO A 72 -4.88 1.88 -7.70
C PRO A 72 -6.27 2.05 -8.34
N ALA A 73 -6.36 2.52 -9.58
CA ALA A 73 -7.63 2.69 -10.28
C ALA A 73 -8.34 1.34 -10.50
N LYS A 74 -7.61 0.35 -11.03
CA LYS A 74 -8.15 -1.00 -11.21
C LYS A 74 -8.32 -1.75 -9.89
N THR A 75 -7.45 -1.51 -8.90
CA THR A 75 -7.65 -2.05 -7.55
C THR A 75 -9.00 -1.63 -7.01
N ARG A 76 -9.33 -0.32 -7.08
CA ARG A 76 -10.60 0.20 -6.64
C ARG A 76 -11.77 -0.39 -7.43
N GLU A 77 -11.67 -0.46 -8.76
CA GLU A 77 -12.71 -1.07 -9.61
C GLU A 77 -13.05 -2.50 -9.16
N HIS A 78 -12.02 -3.34 -8.95
CA HIS A 78 -12.23 -4.73 -8.53
C HIS A 78 -12.68 -4.87 -7.08
N THR A 79 -12.21 -4.02 -6.15
CA THR A 79 -12.70 -4.02 -4.76
C THR A 79 -14.14 -3.57 -4.68
N ASP A 80 -14.56 -2.56 -5.43
CA ASP A 80 -15.95 -2.10 -5.49
C ASP A 80 -16.87 -3.21 -6.05
N ALA A 81 -16.46 -3.88 -7.14
CA ALA A 81 -17.19 -5.02 -7.68
C ALA A 81 -17.28 -6.18 -6.69
N GLY A 82 -16.19 -6.49 -5.97
CA GLY A 82 -16.17 -7.53 -4.94
C GLY A 82 -17.10 -7.21 -3.76
N ARG A 83 -17.16 -5.96 -3.33
CA ARG A 83 -18.06 -5.50 -2.24
C ARG A 83 -19.53 -5.68 -2.60
N LEU A 84 -19.91 -5.54 -3.87
CA LEU A 84 -21.29 -5.76 -4.34
C LEU A 84 -21.68 -7.25 -4.32
N LEU A 85 -20.71 -8.16 -4.50
CA LEU A 85 -20.96 -9.61 -4.46
C LEU A 85 -20.87 -10.20 -3.06
N TYR A 86 -20.17 -9.52 -2.15
CA TYR A 86 -19.85 -10.05 -0.84
C TYR A 86 -21.07 -10.14 0.07
N ASP A 87 -21.27 -11.33 0.63
CA ASP A 87 -22.25 -11.63 1.67
C ASP A 87 -21.51 -12.35 2.84
N PRO A 88 -21.50 -11.80 4.06
CA PRO A 88 -20.73 -12.33 5.17
C PRO A 88 -21.17 -13.73 5.64
N GLU A 89 -22.43 -14.10 5.42
CA GLU A 89 -22.97 -15.43 5.78
C GLU A 89 -22.67 -16.46 4.67
N LYS A 90 -22.99 -16.12 3.43
CA LYS A 90 -22.78 -16.97 2.26
C LYS A 90 -21.30 -17.28 2.03
N HIS A 91 -20.42 -16.29 2.23
CA HIS A 91 -18.99 -16.42 1.98
C HIS A 91 -18.15 -16.67 3.27
N ALA A 92 -18.81 -17.05 4.38
CA ALA A 92 -18.15 -17.26 5.67
C ALA A 92 -16.99 -18.27 5.63
N SER A 93 -17.07 -19.31 4.78
CA SER A 93 -16.03 -20.32 4.65
C SER A 93 -14.80 -19.86 3.88
N HIS A 94 -14.92 -18.79 3.07
CA HIS A 94 -13.86 -18.32 2.18
C HIS A 94 -12.58 -17.93 2.92
N ARG A 95 -12.70 -17.35 4.14
CA ARG A 95 -11.56 -17.00 4.99
C ARG A 95 -10.71 -18.19 5.44
N PHE A 96 -11.23 -19.41 5.30
CA PHE A 96 -10.49 -20.64 5.62
C PHE A 96 -10.00 -21.38 4.38
N VAL A 97 -10.64 -21.16 3.23
CA VAL A 97 -10.33 -21.86 1.98
C VAL A 97 -9.40 -21.04 1.08
N TYR A 98 -9.62 -19.72 1.01
CA TYR A 98 -9.00 -18.85 0.02
C TYR A 98 -8.08 -17.76 0.61
N GLY A 99 -7.22 -18.07 1.57
CA GLY A 99 -6.16 -17.10 1.88
C GLY A 99 -6.12 -16.57 3.31
N SER A 100 -6.73 -17.28 4.25
CA SER A 100 -6.61 -17.02 5.69
C SER A 100 -7.19 -15.69 6.17
N HIS A 101 -7.93 -14.96 5.34
CA HIS A 101 -8.62 -13.74 5.71
C HIS A 101 -9.93 -13.58 4.95
N ASP A 102 -10.81 -12.75 5.48
CA ASP A 102 -12.12 -12.50 4.88
C ASP A 102 -12.01 -11.62 3.63
N PRO A 103 -12.61 -12.04 2.48
CA PRO A 103 -12.51 -11.30 1.23
C PRO A 103 -13.22 -9.94 1.27
N GLY A 104 -14.31 -9.80 2.04
CA GLY A 104 -15.02 -8.53 2.19
C GLY A 104 -14.21 -7.51 2.97
N ALA A 105 -13.61 -7.91 4.08
CA ALA A 105 -12.70 -7.07 4.84
C ALA A 105 -11.45 -6.71 4.02
N CYS A 106 -10.93 -7.66 3.21
CA CYS A 106 -9.81 -7.41 2.31
C CYS A 106 -10.17 -6.39 1.21
N ALA A 107 -11.35 -6.48 0.62
CA ALA A 107 -11.83 -5.52 -0.37
C ALA A 107 -11.92 -4.10 0.22
N LEU A 108 -12.36 -3.98 1.48
CA LEU A 108 -12.42 -2.70 2.18
C LEU A 108 -11.03 -2.13 2.46
N LEU A 109 -10.10 -2.91 3.01
CA LEU A 109 -8.76 -2.41 3.36
C LEU A 109 -7.89 -2.06 2.13
N LEU A 110 -7.88 -2.90 1.07
CA LEU A 110 -7.12 -2.59 -0.14
C LEU A 110 -7.83 -1.55 -1.01
N GLY A 111 -9.16 -1.50 -0.94
CA GLY A 111 -9.96 -0.41 -1.51
C GLY A 111 -9.62 0.93 -0.86
N ALA A 112 -9.52 0.97 0.47
CA ALA A 112 -9.11 2.17 1.21
C ALA A 112 -7.70 2.64 0.83
N TRP A 113 -6.76 1.71 0.67
CA TRP A 113 -5.43 2.05 0.21
C TRP A 113 -5.44 2.65 -1.20
N ALA A 114 -6.20 2.05 -2.13
CA ALA A 114 -6.39 2.57 -3.47
C ALA A 114 -7.08 3.95 -3.47
N GLU A 115 -8.09 4.15 -2.64
CA GLU A 115 -8.78 5.43 -2.46
C GLU A 115 -7.81 6.52 -1.98
N TRP A 116 -6.96 6.23 -1.00
CA TRP A 116 -5.95 7.19 -0.54
C TRP A 116 -4.95 7.54 -1.64
N LEU A 117 -4.41 6.53 -2.36
CA LEU A 117 -3.49 6.77 -3.48
C LEU A 117 -4.14 7.65 -4.56
N LEU A 118 -5.39 7.40 -4.89
CA LEU A 118 -6.16 8.18 -5.87
C LEU A 118 -6.55 9.58 -5.38
N GLY A 119 -6.24 9.96 -4.13
CA GLY A 119 -6.50 11.29 -3.58
C GLY A 119 -7.87 11.46 -2.93
N TYR A 120 -8.45 10.37 -2.39
CA TYR A 120 -9.69 10.37 -1.61
C TYR A 120 -9.43 9.97 -0.14
N PRO A 121 -8.78 10.83 0.66
CA PRO A 121 -8.33 10.46 2.02
C PRO A 121 -9.47 10.27 3.03
N GLU A 122 -10.64 10.92 2.83
CA GLU A 122 -11.81 10.73 3.72
C GLU A 122 -12.54 9.44 3.40
N LYS A 123 -12.70 9.12 2.11
CA LYS A 123 -13.24 7.81 1.69
C LYS A 123 -12.35 6.67 2.18
N ALA A 124 -11.04 6.81 2.04
CA ALA A 124 -10.08 5.83 2.54
C ALA A 124 -10.23 5.61 4.05
N LEU A 125 -10.43 6.69 4.83
CA LEU A 125 -10.64 6.61 6.26
C LEU A 125 -11.93 5.83 6.59
N ALA A 126 -13.03 6.13 5.91
CA ALA A 126 -14.30 5.43 6.08
C ALA A 126 -14.21 3.94 5.72
N SER A 127 -13.63 3.62 4.55
CA SER A 127 -13.45 2.22 4.11
C SER A 127 -12.55 1.41 5.05
N SER A 128 -11.49 2.03 5.63
CA SER A 128 -10.64 1.37 6.62
C SER A 128 -11.39 1.09 7.92
N ALA A 129 -12.17 2.04 8.41
CA ALA A 129 -13.00 1.85 9.61
C ALA A 129 -14.06 0.75 9.39
N ASP A 130 -14.69 0.71 8.22
CA ASP A 130 -15.64 -0.33 7.83
C ASP A 130 -14.96 -1.71 7.79
N SER A 131 -13.70 -1.80 7.31
CA SER A 131 -12.92 -3.04 7.30
C SER A 131 -12.71 -3.59 8.71
N VAL A 132 -12.30 -2.73 9.65
CA VAL A 132 -12.12 -3.12 11.06
C VAL A 132 -13.45 -3.55 11.66
N SER A 133 -14.52 -2.76 11.48
CA SER A 133 -15.85 -3.08 11.99
C SER A 133 -16.40 -4.41 11.45
N LEU A 134 -16.14 -4.72 10.16
CA LEU A 134 -16.51 -6.02 9.59
C LEU A 134 -15.68 -7.14 10.23
N ALA A 135 -14.35 -6.96 10.36
CA ALA A 135 -13.45 -7.95 10.94
C ALA A 135 -13.82 -8.29 12.40
N GLU A 136 -14.22 -7.29 13.19
CA GLU A 136 -14.73 -7.47 14.55
C GLU A 136 -16.02 -8.31 14.56
N ARG A 137 -17.00 -7.98 13.71
CA ARG A 137 -18.27 -8.72 13.63
C ARG A 137 -18.08 -10.18 13.24
N ILE A 138 -17.19 -10.48 12.30
CA ILE A 138 -16.90 -11.86 11.89
C ILE A 138 -16.01 -12.62 12.90
N ALA A 139 -15.47 -11.93 13.89
CA ALA A 139 -14.65 -12.48 14.97
C ALA A 139 -13.50 -13.38 14.46
N HIS A 140 -12.78 -12.95 13.42
CA HIS A 140 -11.66 -13.68 12.82
C HIS A 140 -10.34 -12.96 13.10
N PRO A 141 -9.50 -13.45 14.03
CA PRO A 141 -8.33 -12.71 14.53
C PRO A 141 -7.33 -12.31 13.43
N PHE A 142 -7.07 -13.19 12.46
CA PHE A 142 -6.16 -12.88 11.35
C PHE A 142 -6.67 -11.70 10.52
N THR A 143 -7.97 -11.71 10.15
CA THR A 143 -8.59 -10.62 9.41
C THR A 143 -8.57 -9.31 10.20
N LEU A 144 -8.86 -9.37 11.50
CA LEU A 144 -8.85 -8.19 12.36
C LEU A 144 -7.45 -7.59 12.49
N SER A 145 -6.43 -8.42 12.77
CA SER A 145 -5.05 -7.93 12.86
C SER A 145 -4.57 -7.31 11.54
N LEU A 146 -4.94 -7.91 10.40
CA LEU A 146 -4.62 -7.37 9.09
C LEU A 146 -5.33 -6.02 8.83
N ALA A 147 -6.63 -5.92 9.17
CA ALA A 147 -7.41 -4.68 9.01
C ALA A 147 -6.85 -3.54 9.89
N LEU A 148 -6.53 -3.82 11.15
CA LEU A 148 -5.90 -2.86 12.06
C LEU A 148 -4.54 -2.39 11.53
N THR A 149 -3.71 -3.32 11.00
CA THR A 149 -2.40 -2.99 10.43
C THR A 149 -2.52 -2.03 9.25
N PHE A 150 -3.41 -2.31 8.29
CA PHE A 150 -3.62 -1.43 7.14
C PHE A 150 -4.27 -0.10 7.52
N PHE A 151 -5.13 -0.09 8.53
CA PHE A 151 -5.68 1.16 9.06
C PHE A 151 -4.60 2.02 9.72
N ALA A 152 -3.68 1.40 10.48
CA ALA A 152 -2.51 2.10 11.02
C ALA A 152 -1.62 2.68 9.90
N VAL A 153 -1.40 1.92 8.82
CA VAL A 153 -0.68 2.39 7.62
C VAL A 153 -1.37 3.60 7.00
N LEU A 154 -2.70 3.61 6.89
CA LEU A 154 -3.43 4.77 6.38
C LEU A 154 -3.20 6.00 7.26
N HIS A 155 -3.24 5.85 8.59
CA HIS A 155 -2.96 6.97 9.51
C HIS A 155 -1.51 7.47 9.42
N LEU A 156 -0.51 6.58 9.20
CA LEU A 156 0.86 7.02 8.89
C LEU A 156 0.89 7.85 7.59
N ASN A 157 0.20 7.39 6.56
CA ASN A 157 0.11 8.11 5.30
C ASN A 157 -0.64 9.44 5.41
N ARG A 158 -1.58 9.57 6.35
CA ARG A 158 -2.26 10.83 6.69
C ARG A 158 -1.43 11.71 7.63
N ARG A 159 -0.27 11.20 8.11
CA ARG A 159 0.63 11.86 9.09
C ARG A 159 -0.05 12.08 10.45
N GLU A 160 -0.75 11.06 10.91
CA GLU A 160 -1.49 10.99 12.19
C GLU A 160 -0.85 9.87 13.07
N PRO A 161 0.40 10.08 13.59
CA PRO A 161 1.21 9.01 14.19
C PRO A 161 0.61 8.45 15.49
N GLU A 162 -0.11 9.24 16.29
CA GLU A 162 -0.73 8.75 17.53
C GLU A 162 -1.85 7.74 17.25
N ARG A 163 -2.64 7.98 16.19
CA ARG A 163 -3.67 7.06 15.75
C ARG A 163 -3.05 5.78 15.16
N ALA A 164 -2.02 5.95 14.34
CA ALA A 164 -1.27 4.84 13.76
C ALA A 164 -0.67 3.94 14.85
N LEU A 165 -0.08 4.54 15.89
CA LEU A 165 0.53 3.82 17.00
C LEU A 165 -0.50 2.95 17.74
N SER A 166 -1.62 3.54 18.15
CA SER A 166 -2.67 2.80 18.88
C SER A 166 -3.22 1.61 18.09
N LEU A 167 -3.42 1.75 16.78
CA LEU A 167 -3.89 0.67 15.91
C LEU A 167 -2.82 -0.41 15.71
N ALA A 168 -1.55 -0.01 15.54
CA ALA A 168 -0.44 -0.94 15.36
C ALA A 168 -0.18 -1.76 16.63
N GLU A 169 -0.25 -1.14 17.82
CA GLU A 169 -0.16 -1.82 19.11
C GLU A 169 -1.28 -2.87 19.27
N ALA A 170 -2.52 -2.50 18.93
CA ALA A 170 -3.64 -3.44 18.99
C ALA A 170 -3.47 -4.62 18.03
N ALA A 171 -2.98 -4.36 16.81
CA ALA A 171 -2.70 -5.40 15.82
C ALA A 171 -1.56 -6.33 16.26
N GLU A 172 -0.48 -5.78 16.82
CA GLU A 172 0.68 -6.54 17.34
C GLU A 172 0.29 -7.40 18.52
N ALA A 173 -0.46 -6.86 19.49
CA ALA A 173 -0.96 -7.59 20.64
C ALA A 173 -1.84 -8.76 20.23
N LEU A 174 -2.78 -8.55 19.31
CA LEU A 174 -3.65 -9.59 18.77
C LEU A 174 -2.84 -10.67 18.02
N ALA A 175 -1.87 -10.26 17.21
CA ALA A 175 -1.01 -11.19 16.48
C ALA A 175 -0.18 -12.06 17.44
N ALA A 176 0.36 -11.48 18.50
CA ALA A 176 1.13 -12.19 19.53
C ALA A 176 0.26 -13.17 20.32
N GLU A 177 -0.91 -12.73 20.81
CA GLU A 177 -1.86 -13.55 21.56
C GLU A 177 -2.29 -14.78 20.77
N GLN A 178 -2.66 -14.58 19.51
CA GLN A 178 -3.18 -15.61 18.61
C GLN A 178 -2.08 -16.35 17.82
N ARG A 179 -0.81 -16.01 18.03
CA ARG A 179 0.37 -16.58 17.34
C ARG A 179 0.24 -16.53 15.81
N LEU A 180 -0.21 -15.39 15.30
CA LEU A 180 -0.42 -15.18 13.87
C LEU A 180 0.91 -14.91 13.18
N SER A 181 1.04 -15.40 11.94
CA SER A 181 2.08 -14.99 10.99
C SER A 181 1.42 -14.18 9.88
N LEU A 182 1.65 -12.89 9.87
CA LEU A 182 1.02 -11.97 8.93
C LEU A 182 1.94 -11.66 7.74
N PRO A 183 1.40 -11.45 6.54
CA PRO A 183 2.21 -11.04 5.38
C PRO A 183 2.82 -9.65 5.55
N PHE A 184 2.17 -8.80 6.35
CA PHE A 184 2.61 -7.50 6.82
C PHE A 184 2.75 -7.53 8.34
N GLU A 185 3.96 -7.33 8.83
CA GLU A 185 4.22 -7.36 10.27
C GLU A 185 3.76 -6.06 10.95
N PRO A 186 2.83 -6.11 11.92
CA PRO A 186 2.35 -4.92 12.63
C PRO A 186 3.48 -4.15 13.33
N GLY A 187 4.51 -4.85 13.84
CA GLY A 187 5.67 -4.26 14.50
C GLY A 187 6.46 -3.30 13.61
N MET A 188 6.43 -3.48 12.29
CA MET A 188 7.01 -2.54 11.33
C MET A 188 6.24 -1.20 11.33
N VAL A 189 4.93 -1.25 11.34
CA VAL A 189 4.05 -0.07 11.36
C VAL A 189 4.12 0.62 12.71
N HIS A 190 4.18 -0.16 13.80
CA HIS A 190 4.42 0.34 15.15
C HIS A 190 5.73 1.12 15.22
N GLY A 191 6.83 0.55 14.72
CA GLY A 191 8.12 1.23 14.64
C GLY A 191 8.04 2.54 13.86
N ALA A 192 7.38 2.54 12.70
CA ALA A 192 7.21 3.76 11.89
C ALA A 192 6.43 4.85 12.65
N ALA A 193 5.43 4.49 13.43
CA ALA A 193 4.68 5.44 14.26
C ALA A 193 5.50 6.01 15.43
N LEU A 194 6.42 5.23 16.02
CA LEU A 194 7.31 5.66 17.10
C LEU A 194 8.36 6.69 16.67
N VAL A 195 8.75 6.74 15.41
CA VAL A 195 9.77 7.68 14.89
C VAL A 195 9.47 9.12 15.30
N VAL A 196 8.22 9.52 15.23
CA VAL A 196 7.78 10.88 15.53
C VAL A 196 7.84 11.20 17.05
N GLN A 197 7.84 10.17 17.90
CA GLN A 197 7.84 10.30 19.36
C GLN A 197 9.23 10.25 20.02
N SER A 198 10.32 10.39 19.25
CA SER A 198 11.71 10.44 19.75
C SER A 198 12.33 9.11 20.22
N ALA A 199 11.68 7.96 19.97
CA ALA A 199 12.22 6.62 20.28
C ALA A 199 13.01 6.04 19.10
N ALA A 200 13.99 6.77 18.60
CA ALA A 200 14.69 6.56 17.33
C ALA A 200 15.28 5.17 17.12
N GLU A 201 16.11 4.71 18.07
CA GLU A 201 16.79 3.41 17.94
C GLU A 201 15.80 2.25 17.99
N GLU A 202 14.85 2.28 18.93
CA GLU A 202 13.82 1.26 19.04
C GLU A 202 12.93 1.19 17.77
N ALA A 203 12.53 2.36 17.25
CA ALA A 203 11.74 2.45 16.04
C ALA A 203 12.45 1.79 14.84
N ILE A 204 13.72 2.14 14.61
CA ILE A 204 14.53 1.59 13.52
C ILE A 204 14.71 0.07 13.66
N VAL A 205 14.96 -0.43 14.87
CA VAL A 205 15.08 -1.87 15.14
C VAL A 205 13.76 -2.59 14.80
N ARG A 206 12.62 -2.09 15.29
CA ARG A 206 11.29 -2.67 15.02
C ARG A 206 10.97 -2.69 13.53
N ILE A 207 11.24 -1.59 12.80
CA ILE A 207 11.01 -1.56 11.35
C ILE A 207 11.88 -2.59 10.64
N ARG A 208 13.17 -2.69 10.95
CA ARG A 208 14.10 -3.67 10.34
C ARG A 208 13.66 -5.12 10.59
N GLU A 209 13.26 -5.43 11.81
CA GLU A 209 12.72 -6.75 12.14
C GLU A 209 11.45 -7.04 11.36
N GLY A 210 10.52 -6.10 11.31
CA GLY A 210 9.28 -6.23 10.57
C GLY A 210 9.51 -6.42 9.07
N VAL A 211 10.41 -5.65 8.45
CA VAL A 211 10.82 -5.83 7.04
C VAL A 211 11.39 -7.22 6.79
N THR A 212 12.18 -7.75 7.74
CA THR A 212 12.80 -9.09 7.62
C THR A 212 11.76 -10.20 7.74
N LYS A 213 10.79 -10.06 8.66
CA LYS A 213 9.74 -11.06 8.93
C LYS A 213 8.63 -11.02 7.87
N SER A 214 8.35 -9.86 7.27
CA SER A 214 7.34 -9.71 6.22
C SER A 214 7.65 -10.58 5.00
N THR A 215 6.60 -11.05 4.34
CA THR A 215 6.76 -11.68 3.02
C THR A 215 7.33 -10.67 2.02
N ARG A 216 7.72 -11.12 0.82
CA ARG A 216 8.22 -10.20 -0.20
C ARG A 216 7.19 -9.12 -0.58
N LEU A 217 5.92 -9.47 -0.50
CA LEU A 217 4.83 -8.54 -0.73
C LEU A 217 4.84 -7.45 0.35
N GLY A 218 5.00 -6.19 -0.05
CA GLY A 218 5.03 -5.03 0.85
C GLY A 218 6.39 -4.71 1.49
N ARG A 219 7.48 -5.39 1.12
CA ARG A 219 8.83 -5.02 1.60
C ARG A 219 9.26 -3.63 1.15
N THR A 220 8.88 -3.22 -0.05
CA THR A 220 9.15 -1.87 -0.57
C THR A 220 8.55 -0.79 0.31
N PHE A 221 7.39 -1.04 0.85
CA PHE A 221 6.69 -0.21 1.81
C PHE A 221 7.46 -0.06 3.14
N GLY A 222 7.89 -1.19 3.71
CA GLY A 222 8.69 -1.20 4.92
C GLY A 222 10.05 -0.53 4.76
N LEU A 223 10.69 -0.70 3.60
CA LEU A 223 11.95 -0.04 3.27
C LEU A 223 11.80 1.48 3.11
N ALA A 224 10.65 1.97 2.62
CA ALA A 224 10.34 3.38 2.59
C ALA A 224 10.23 3.96 4.02
N PHE A 225 9.52 3.30 4.93
CA PHE A 225 9.44 3.71 6.34
C PHE A 225 10.81 3.67 7.03
N LEU A 226 11.60 2.63 6.76
CA LEU A 226 12.96 2.53 7.29
C LEU A 226 13.82 3.70 6.82
N ALA A 227 13.77 4.01 5.53
CA ALA A 227 14.56 5.09 4.95
C ALA A 227 14.15 6.46 5.51
N GLU A 228 12.85 6.72 5.63
CA GLU A 228 12.34 7.96 6.22
C GLU A 228 12.80 8.11 7.68
N SER A 229 12.70 7.02 8.45
CA SER A 229 13.16 6.98 9.84
C SER A 229 14.67 7.24 9.97
N LEU A 230 15.48 6.57 9.14
CA LEU A 230 16.94 6.75 9.11
C LEU A 230 17.34 8.18 8.72
N ALA A 231 16.68 8.74 7.70
CA ALA A 231 16.89 10.12 7.26
C ALA A 231 16.55 11.14 8.34
N TRP A 232 15.43 10.93 9.04
CA TRP A 232 15.01 11.77 10.17
C TRP A 232 16.06 11.80 11.28
N HIS A 233 16.72 10.66 11.54
CA HIS A 233 17.79 10.55 12.55
C HIS A 233 19.19 10.89 12.02
N GLY A 234 19.30 11.39 10.79
CA GLY A 234 20.54 11.87 10.21
C GLY A 234 21.40 10.81 9.54
N ASP A 235 21.04 9.52 9.58
CA ASP A 235 21.74 8.45 8.84
C ASP A 235 21.29 8.39 7.38
N ARG A 236 21.69 9.42 6.62
CA ARG A 236 21.33 9.56 5.20
C ARG A 236 21.91 8.46 4.33
N ALA A 237 23.11 7.97 4.68
CA ALA A 237 23.77 6.90 3.94
C ALA A 237 22.98 5.58 4.04
N ALA A 238 22.54 5.21 5.23
CA ALA A 238 21.69 4.04 5.44
C ALA A 238 20.28 4.22 4.81
N ALA A 239 19.73 5.43 4.86
CA ALA A 239 18.47 5.75 4.20
C ALA A 239 18.55 5.52 2.68
N LEU A 240 19.58 6.04 2.01
CA LEU A 240 19.81 5.80 0.58
C LEU A 240 20.08 4.34 0.25
N ALA A 241 20.70 3.58 1.16
CA ALA A 241 20.89 2.13 0.98
C ALA A 241 19.55 1.39 1.00
N ALA A 242 18.68 1.68 1.97
CA ALA A 242 17.33 1.09 2.07
C ALA A 242 16.46 1.44 0.84
N LEU A 243 16.52 2.68 0.35
CA LEU A 243 15.80 3.10 -0.85
C LEU A 243 16.29 2.39 -2.12
N ARG A 244 17.61 2.19 -2.25
CA ARG A 244 18.19 1.40 -3.36
C ARG A 244 17.74 -0.05 -3.31
N GLU A 245 17.69 -0.67 -2.11
CA GLU A 245 17.16 -2.03 -1.94
C GLU A 245 15.68 -2.08 -2.35
N GLY A 246 14.86 -1.12 -1.92
CA GLY A 246 13.45 -1.02 -2.32
C GLY A 246 13.28 -0.95 -3.84
N LEU A 247 14.01 -0.06 -4.52
CA LEU A 247 13.97 0.08 -5.98
C LEU A 247 14.48 -1.17 -6.73
N GLU A 248 15.43 -1.93 -6.17
CA GLU A 248 15.83 -3.20 -6.76
C GLU A 248 14.76 -4.29 -6.62
N ILE A 249 14.02 -4.29 -5.48
CA ILE A 249 12.88 -5.19 -5.30
C ILE A 249 11.82 -4.88 -6.35
N THR A 250 11.46 -3.62 -6.58
CA THR A 250 10.43 -3.26 -7.58
C THR A 250 10.80 -3.74 -8.97
N ARG A 251 12.06 -3.57 -9.35
CA ARG A 251 12.59 -3.99 -10.65
C ARG A 251 12.53 -5.51 -10.87
N THR A 252 12.68 -6.30 -9.80
CA THR A 252 12.76 -7.76 -9.87
C THR A 252 11.44 -8.47 -9.62
N THR A 253 10.50 -7.83 -8.91
CA THR A 253 9.24 -8.47 -8.49
C THR A 253 8.00 -7.93 -9.21
N GLY A 254 8.07 -6.73 -9.77
CA GLY A 254 6.90 -6.03 -10.31
C GLY A 254 6.01 -5.39 -9.22
N GLU A 255 6.52 -5.26 -8.00
CA GLU A 255 5.87 -4.56 -6.88
C GLU A 255 6.12 -3.05 -7.01
N HIS A 256 5.33 -2.38 -7.84
CA HIS A 256 5.53 -0.96 -8.20
C HIS A 256 4.68 0.02 -7.38
N GLY A 257 3.85 -0.46 -6.46
CA GLY A 257 2.86 0.36 -5.74
C GLY A 257 3.47 1.52 -4.94
N TRP A 258 4.75 1.41 -4.58
CA TRP A 258 5.45 2.40 -3.76
C TRP A 258 6.63 3.10 -4.47
N ASP A 259 6.83 2.86 -5.76
CA ASP A 259 7.96 3.41 -6.54
C ASP A 259 8.06 4.93 -6.46
N ALA A 260 6.93 5.61 -6.61
CA ALA A 260 6.90 7.08 -6.55
C ALA A 260 7.40 7.60 -5.20
N GLU A 261 7.01 6.95 -4.09
CA GLU A 261 7.43 7.35 -2.74
C GLU A 261 8.92 7.04 -2.50
N LEU A 262 9.41 5.88 -2.96
CA LEU A 262 10.85 5.54 -2.89
C LEU A 262 11.70 6.59 -3.61
N HIS A 263 11.29 7.00 -4.81
CA HIS A 263 11.98 8.06 -5.56
C HIS A 263 11.85 9.43 -4.87
N ARG A 264 10.68 9.76 -4.30
CA ARG A 264 10.50 11.02 -3.56
C ARG A 264 11.43 11.10 -2.35
N LEU A 265 11.45 10.05 -1.53
CA LEU A 265 12.33 9.96 -0.36
C LEU A 265 13.80 10.01 -0.76
N ALA A 266 14.20 9.32 -1.84
CA ALA A 266 15.57 9.41 -2.35
C ALA A 266 15.92 10.86 -2.75
N GLY A 267 14.99 11.54 -3.43
CA GLY A 267 15.14 12.95 -3.79
C GLY A 267 15.36 13.84 -2.57
N THR A 268 14.50 13.72 -1.55
CA THR A 268 14.63 14.55 -0.33
C THR A 268 15.94 14.29 0.43
N VAL A 269 16.38 13.04 0.53
CA VAL A 269 17.66 12.68 1.17
C VAL A 269 18.85 13.23 0.39
N LEU A 270 18.84 13.14 -0.95
CA LEU A 270 19.87 13.68 -1.82
C LEU A 270 19.97 15.21 -1.71
N LEU A 271 18.84 15.90 -1.66
CA LEU A 271 18.82 17.35 -1.44
C LEU A 271 19.42 17.73 -0.09
N ALA A 272 19.12 16.98 0.96
CA ALA A 272 19.70 17.18 2.29
C ALA A 272 21.23 16.93 2.32
N GLU A 273 21.78 16.17 1.37
CA GLU A 273 23.22 16.00 1.13
C GLU A 273 23.82 17.05 0.18
N ASN A 274 23.04 18.08 -0.20
CA ASN A 274 23.46 19.10 -1.18
C ASN A 274 23.74 18.55 -2.60
N ARG A 275 23.17 17.38 -2.95
CA ARG A 275 23.24 16.76 -4.27
C ARG A 275 22.04 17.21 -5.11
N LEU A 276 22.00 18.52 -5.41
CA LEU A 276 20.81 19.19 -5.94
C LEU A 276 20.29 18.58 -7.25
N ASN A 277 21.15 18.34 -8.23
CA ASN A 277 20.75 17.80 -9.53
C ASN A 277 20.17 16.37 -9.42
N GLU A 278 20.77 15.53 -8.60
CA GLU A 278 20.32 14.16 -8.40
C GLU A 278 18.99 14.12 -7.61
N GLY A 279 18.88 14.99 -6.60
CA GLY A 279 17.66 15.15 -5.83
C GLY A 279 16.49 15.61 -6.70
N GLU A 280 16.71 16.65 -7.52
CA GLU A 280 15.71 17.15 -8.47
C GLU A 280 15.30 16.07 -9.48
N ALA A 281 16.26 15.36 -10.06
CA ALA A 281 15.99 14.27 -11.00
C ALA A 281 15.15 13.15 -10.37
N SER A 282 15.43 12.79 -9.10
CA SER A 282 14.68 11.78 -8.36
C SER A 282 13.25 12.22 -8.07
N LEU A 283 13.03 13.49 -7.67
CA LEU A 283 11.69 14.05 -7.48
C LEU A 283 10.89 14.11 -8.78
N GLN A 284 11.53 14.50 -9.89
CA GLN A 284 10.88 14.46 -11.21
C GLN A 284 10.49 13.03 -11.62
N GLN A 285 11.31 12.03 -11.28
CA GLN A 285 10.96 10.62 -11.52
C GLN A 285 9.76 10.20 -10.66
N ALA A 286 9.72 10.58 -9.39
CA ALA A 286 8.58 10.33 -8.50
C ALA A 286 7.28 10.89 -9.08
N ILE A 287 7.30 12.12 -9.61
CA ILE A 287 6.13 12.76 -10.23
C ILE A 287 5.67 11.97 -11.46
N ARG A 288 6.59 11.60 -12.36
CA ARG A 288 6.24 10.82 -13.57
C ARG A 288 5.58 9.48 -13.22
N ILE A 289 6.12 8.78 -12.22
CA ILE A 289 5.57 7.50 -11.76
C ILE A 289 4.18 7.69 -11.15
N ALA A 290 4.04 8.66 -10.23
CA ALA A 290 2.76 8.96 -9.58
C ALA A 290 1.66 9.32 -10.59
N GLN A 291 2.01 10.11 -11.63
CA GLN A 291 1.10 10.45 -12.73
C GLN A 291 0.69 9.22 -13.54
N ALA A 292 1.64 8.37 -13.91
CA ALA A 292 1.36 7.14 -14.65
C ALA A 292 0.47 6.17 -13.85
N GLN A 293 0.61 6.13 -12.54
CA GLN A 293 -0.21 5.36 -11.61
C GLN A 293 -1.52 6.05 -11.22
N GLN A 294 -1.74 7.30 -11.61
CA GLN A 294 -2.85 8.14 -11.12
C GLN A 294 -2.85 8.30 -9.59
N ALA A 295 -1.70 8.15 -8.94
CA ALA A 295 -1.53 8.20 -7.51
C ALA A 295 -1.44 9.65 -7.00
N LYS A 296 -2.58 10.34 -6.94
CA LYS A 296 -2.68 11.79 -6.65
C LYS A 296 -2.07 12.20 -5.30
N SER A 297 -2.18 11.36 -4.27
CA SER A 297 -1.55 11.66 -2.98
C SER A 297 -0.02 11.64 -3.07
N LEU A 298 0.56 10.69 -3.82
CA LEU A 298 2.01 10.63 -4.03
C LEU A 298 2.48 11.71 -5.00
N GLU A 299 1.68 12.03 -6.03
CA GLU A 299 1.94 13.17 -6.92
C GLU A 299 2.01 14.47 -6.13
N LEU A 300 1.03 14.74 -5.24
CA LEU A 300 1.01 15.94 -4.41
C LEU A 300 2.28 16.08 -3.54
N ARG A 301 2.71 15.00 -2.90
CA ARG A 301 3.95 14.99 -2.09
C ARG A 301 5.17 15.32 -2.94
N ALA A 302 5.31 14.66 -4.09
CA ALA A 302 6.47 14.83 -4.95
C ALA A 302 6.52 16.24 -5.59
N VAL A 303 5.39 16.78 -6.08
CA VAL A 303 5.35 18.15 -6.63
C VAL A 303 5.59 19.20 -5.54
N ARG A 304 5.08 19.01 -4.32
CA ARG A 304 5.35 19.89 -3.18
C ARG A 304 6.83 19.96 -2.86
N ASP A 305 7.51 18.81 -2.76
CA ASP A 305 8.92 18.75 -2.40
C ASP A 305 9.80 19.36 -3.51
N LEU A 306 9.47 19.13 -4.79
CA LEU A 306 10.16 19.76 -5.93
C LEU A 306 9.89 21.27 -5.99
N ALA A 307 8.67 21.69 -5.78
CA ALA A 307 8.30 23.11 -5.78
C ALA A 307 8.96 23.90 -4.64
N ARG A 308 9.18 23.26 -3.48
CA ARG A 308 9.96 23.85 -2.38
C ARG A 308 11.39 24.12 -2.83
N LEU A 309 12.06 23.16 -3.45
CA LEU A 309 13.39 23.34 -4.05
C LEU A 309 13.42 24.49 -5.07
N TRP A 310 12.47 24.52 -6.00
CA TRP A 310 12.41 25.56 -7.03
C TRP A 310 12.12 26.94 -6.44
N GLY A 311 11.28 27.01 -5.40
CA GLY A 311 11.02 28.25 -4.66
C GLY A 311 12.30 28.82 -4.01
N GLU A 312 13.12 27.96 -3.39
CA GLU A 312 14.42 28.32 -2.81
C GLU A 312 15.43 28.78 -3.86
N GLN A 313 15.34 28.26 -5.08
CA GLN A 313 16.14 28.67 -6.24
C GLN A 313 15.62 29.96 -6.94
N GLY A 314 14.53 30.55 -6.44
CA GLY A 314 13.91 31.74 -7.04
C GLY A 314 12.97 31.44 -8.22
N ARG A 315 12.72 30.19 -8.57
CA ARG A 315 11.85 29.73 -9.67
C ARG A 315 10.39 29.66 -9.19
N ARG A 316 9.89 30.76 -8.60
CA ARG A 316 8.58 30.80 -7.91
C ARG A 316 7.40 30.49 -8.83
N THR A 317 7.39 31.06 -10.05
CA THR A 317 6.32 30.83 -11.02
C THR A 317 6.24 29.36 -11.43
N GLU A 318 7.37 28.75 -11.78
CA GLU A 318 7.45 27.34 -12.14
C GLU A 318 7.01 26.43 -10.97
N ALA A 319 7.43 26.75 -9.75
CA ALA A 319 7.03 26.04 -8.53
C ALA A 319 5.51 26.11 -8.30
N ARG A 320 4.91 27.28 -8.47
CA ARG A 320 3.47 27.48 -8.34
C ARG A 320 2.69 26.71 -9.41
N ASP A 321 3.12 26.83 -10.68
CA ASP A 321 2.47 26.17 -11.82
C ASP A 321 2.54 24.63 -11.71
N LEU A 322 3.53 24.11 -11.01
CA LEU A 322 3.65 22.69 -10.72
C LEU A 322 2.66 22.21 -9.66
N VAL A 323 2.49 22.94 -8.56
CA VAL A 323 1.67 22.50 -7.41
C VAL A 323 0.18 22.80 -7.62
N ALA A 324 -0.15 23.96 -8.17
CA ALA A 324 -1.53 24.45 -8.22
C ALA A 324 -2.52 23.50 -8.93
N PRO A 325 -2.20 22.91 -10.09
CA PRO A 325 -3.09 21.95 -10.76
C PRO A 325 -3.34 20.69 -9.93
N VAL A 326 -2.30 20.17 -9.24
CA VAL A 326 -2.41 18.95 -8.43
C VAL A 326 -3.21 19.23 -7.17
N TYR A 327 -2.96 20.36 -6.49
CA TYR A 327 -3.76 20.77 -5.32
C TYR A 327 -5.23 20.96 -5.68
N SER A 328 -5.53 21.63 -6.80
CA SER A 328 -6.90 21.90 -7.24
C SER A 328 -7.69 20.67 -7.68
N TRP A 329 -7.02 19.55 -7.89
CA TRP A 329 -7.67 18.27 -8.19
C TRP A 329 -8.42 17.69 -7.00
N PHE A 330 -7.95 17.95 -5.77
CA PHE A 330 -8.55 17.39 -4.56
C PHE A 330 -9.90 18.03 -4.25
N THR A 331 -10.87 17.20 -3.84
CA THR A 331 -12.23 17.59 -3.47
C THR A 331 -12.55 17.32 -2.00
N GLU A 332 -11.65 16.64 -1.27
CA GLU A 332 -11.78 16.28 0.14
C GLU A 332 -10.41 16.24 0.82
N GLY A 333 -10.36 16.07 2.14
CA GLY A 333 -9.13 15.89 2.91
C GLY A 333 -8.30 17.13 3.14
N PHE A 334 -8.90 18.33 3.01
CA PHE A 334 -8.20 19.61 3.19
C PHE A 334 -7.69 19.84 4.62
N ASP A 335 -8.06 18.99 5.56
CA ASP A 335 -7.55 18.95 6.92
C ASP A 335 -6.29 18.08 7.08
N THR A 336 -5.93 17.29 6.07
CA THR A 336 -4.71 16.46 6.08
C THR A 336 -3.44 17.32 6.01
N ALA A 337 -2.37 16.82 6.60
CA ALA A 337 -1.09 17.53 6.64
C ALA A 337 -0.54 17.84 5.23
N ASP A 338 -0.65 16.90 4.29
CA ASP A 338 -0.14 17.07 2.92
C ASP A 338 -0.86 18.21 2.18
N LEU A 339 -2.20 18.31 2.28
CA LEU A 339 -2.96 19.39 1.63
C LEU A 339 -2.77 20.73 2.32
N LYS A 340 -2.66 20.78 3.67
CA LYS A 340 -2.32 22.00 4.40
C LYS A 340 -0.94 22.55 4.00
N GLU A 341 0.06 21.68 3.90
CA GLU A 341 1.42 22.08 3.50
C GLU A 341 1.48 22.54 2.04
N ALA A 342 0.76 21.85 1.13
CA ALA A 342 0.65 22.28 -0.26
C ALA A 342 -0.02 23.65 -0.39
N LYS A 343 -1.09 23.89 0.37
CA LYS A 343 -1.76 25.21 0.42
C LYS A 343 -0.83 26.31 0.94
N ALA A 344 -0.15 26.05 2.06
CA ALA A 344 0.80 27.00 2.63
C ALA A 344 1.94 27.34 1.67
N LEU A 345 2.46 26.33 0.92
CA LEU A 345 3.47 26.56 -0.10
C LEU A 345 2.93 27.43 -1.24
N LEU A 346 1.72 27.15 -1.73
CA LEU A 346 1.08 27.98 -2.78
C LEU A 346 0.91 29.44 -2.34
N ASP A 347 0.54 29.68 -1.07
CA ASP A 347 0.42 31.03 -0.51
C ASP A 347 1.78 31.73 -0.40
N GLN A 348 2.85 30.99 -0.12
CA GLN A 348 4.21 31.52 -0.09
C GLN A 348 4.74 31.86 -1.50
N LEU A 349 4.31 31.13 -2.53
CA LEU A 349 4.74 31.29 -3.92
C LEU A 349 3.91 32.36 -4.68
N ALA A 350 2.84 32.87 -4.09
CA ALA A 350 2.00 33.92 -4.65
C ALA A 350 2.70 35.35 -4.64
#